data_6511ef9a53be9bf2c03fa28cc6f7d7cc
#
_entry.id   6511ef9a53be9bf2c03fa28cc6f7d7cc
#
_cell.length_a   1.000
_cell.length_b   1.000
_cell.length_c   1.000
_cell.angle_alpha   90.00
_cell.angle_beta   90.00
_cell.angle_gamma   90.00
#
_symmetry.space_group_name_H-M   'P 1'
#
loop_
_entity.id
_entity.type
_entity.pdbx_description
1 polymer ?
#
loop_
_entity_poly.entity_id
_entity_poly.type
_entity_poly.pdbx_seq_one_letter_code
_entity_poly.pdbx_strand_id
1 'polypeptide(L)'
;TRAEEEGFIGAIAASLKPKLLRKTDRVIAIETSAMQPYAPQGAGTIIRVGDKTSIFNSQLTYFLTQQAEALAKRDKSFKYQRALMPGGTCEATVYDAFGYTSAAVCVALGNYHNMDRAKQRIGPEYIDVGDWDCMRRFFIHLARTGHEYSSDNSALRERVTRRYEKLKTLNEILAGELFSAINEK
;
A
#
# COMPACT_ATOMS: atom_id res chain seq x y z
N THR A 1 0.28 -18.05 2.14
CA THR A 1 -0.30 -19.26 2.72
C THR A 1 0.10 -20.50 1.92
N ARG A 2 -0.45 -21.67 2.28
CA ARG A 2 -0.16 -22.93 1.58
C ARG A 2 -0.73 -22.90 0.16
N ALA A 3 0.08 -23.36 -0.83
CA ALA A 3 -0.30 -23.48 -2.24
C ALA A 3 -0.84 -22.16 -2.83
N GLU A 4 -0.12 -21.09 -2.58
CA GLU A 4 -0.41 -19.76 -3.12
C GLU A 4 -0.37 -19.79 -4.65
N GLU A 5 0.70 -20.35 -5.24
CA GLU A 5 0.92 -20.48 -6.69
C GLU A 5 -0.07 -21.44 -7.39
N GLU A 6 -0.78 -22.28 -6.63
CA GLU A 6 -1.81 -23.20 -7.12
C GLU A 6 -3.24 -22.64 -7.02
N GLY A 7 -3.37 -21.30 -6.95
CA GLY A 7 -4.68 -20.62 -6.89
C GLY A 7 -5.14 -20.26 -5.48
N PHE A 8 -4.20 -19.91 -4.60
CA PHE A 8 -4.50 -19.33 -3.28
C PHE A 8 -5.26 -20.26 -2.33
N ILE A 9 -5.08 -21.57 -2.46
CA ILE A 9 -5.85 -22.59 -1.72
C ILE A 9 -5.84 -22.33 -0.21
N GLY A 10 -4.68 -21.93 0.34
CA GLY A 10 -4.54 -21.62 1.76
C GLY A 10 -5.31 -20.38 2.19
N ALA A 11 -5.30 -19.31 1.39
CA ALA A 11 -6.03 -18.08 1.67
C ALA A 11 -7.55 -18.29 1.58
N ILE A 12 -8.01 -19.02 0.57
CA ILE A 12 -9.42 -19.41 0.42
C ILE A 12 -9.86 -20.25 1.63
N ALA A 13 -9.09 -21.27 2.00
CA ALA A 13 -9.41 -22.13 3.13
C ALA A 13 -9.45 -21.35 4.46
N ALA A 14 -8.55 -20.40 4.68
CA ALA A 14 -8.56 -19.52 5.84
C ALA A 14 -9.79 -18.60 5.86
N SER A 15 -10.16 -18.06 4.69
CA SER A 15 -11.32 -17.17 4.55
C SER A 15 -12.65 -17.86 4.79
N LEU A 16 -12.75 -19.16 4.50
CA LEU A 16 -13.93 -19.99 4.72
C LEU A 16 -14.07 -20.51 6.16
N LYS A 17 -13.02 -20.40 6.99
CA LYS A 17 -13.02 -20.91 8.36
C LYS A 17 -13.10 -19.77 9.39
N PRO A 18 -14.30 -19.40 9.87
CA PRO A 18 -14.47 -18.24 10.78
C PRO A 18 -13.74 -18.38 12.13
N LYS A 19 -13.24 -19.57 12.47
CA LYS A 19 -12.41 -19.79 13.67
C LYS A 19 -10.95 -19.35 13.46
N LEU A 20 -10.47 -19.22 12.23
CA LEU A 20 -9.10 -18.78 11.92
C LEU A 20 -9.00 -17.26 11.79
N LEU A 21 -9.98 -16.64 11.12
CA LEU A 21 -10.02 -15.21 10.87
C LEU A 21 -11.41 -14.68 11.20
N ARG A 22 -11.49 -13.60 11.97
CA ARG A 22 -12.74 -12.88 12.22
C ARG A 22 -12.92 -11.82 11.14
N LYS A 23 -14.14 -11.47 10.78
CA LYS A 23 -14.43 -10.40 9.81
C LYS A 23 -13.94 -9.01 10.26
N THR A 24 -13.68 -8.85 11.54
CA THR A 24 -13.07 -7.64 12.12
C THR A 24 -11.56 -7.60 12.01
N ASP A 25 -10.92 -8.72 11.67
CA ASP A 25 -9.46 -8.77 11.51
C ASP A 25 -9.04 -8.07 10.21
N ARG A 26 -7.89 -7.42 10.21
CA ARG A 26 -7.26 -6.80 9.06
C ARG A 26 -6.16 -7.73 8.58
N VAL A 27 -6.18 -8.00 7.31
CA VAL A 27 -5.24 -8.95 6.70
C VAL A 27 -4.24 -8.18 5.84
N ILE A 28 -2.97 -8.39 6.09
CA ILE A 28 -1.89 -7.82 5.29
C ILE A 28 -1.13 -8.98 4.64
N ALA A 29 -1.26 -9.14 3.33
CA ALA A 29 -0.46 -10.09 2.57
C ALA A 29 0.99 -9.59 2.49
N ILE A 30 1.93 -10.52 2.65
CA ILE A 30 3.38 -10.27 2.49
C ILE A 30 3.82 -10.95 1.21
N GLU A 31 4.43 -10.19 0.31
CA GLU A 31 4.69 -10.62 -1.05
C GLU A 31 6.11 -10.29 -1.50
N THR A 32 6.55 -10.96 -2.54
CA THR A 32 7.54 -10.45 -3.49
C THR A 32 6.84 -10.16 -4.81
N SER A 33 7.13 -9.05 -5.46
CA SER A 33 6.41 -8.63 -6.67
C SER A 33 7.36 -8.21 -7.77
N ALA A 34 7.06 -8.60 -9.00
CA ALA A 34 7.89 -8.25 -10.15
C ALA A 34 8.26 -6.75 -10.12
N MET A 35 9.55 -6.46 -10.13
CA MET A 35 10.09 -5.10 -10.15
C MET A 35 9.46 -4.28 -11.29
N GLN A 36 9.10 -3.05 -10.99
CA GLN A 36 8.57 -2.09 -11.97
C GLN A 36 9.51 -0.89 -12.09
N PRO A 37 9.53 -0.20 -13.23
CA PRO A 37 10.36 1.02 -13.40
C PRO A 37 10.04 2.10 -12.36
N TYR A 38 8.80 2.18 -11.90
CA TYR A 38 8.33 3.12 -10.87
C TYR A 38 8.34 2.55 -9.46
N ALA A 39 8.75 1.30 -9.29
CA ALA A 39 8.91 0.61 -8.00
C ALA A 39 10.16 -0.28 -8.04
N PRO A 40 11.37 0.34 -8.12
CA PRO A 40 12.64 -0.38 -8.26
C PRO A 40 13.09 -1.00 -6.94
N GLN A 41 14.05 -1.93 -7.04
CA GLN A 41 14.83 -2.41 -5.90
C GLN A 41 15.71 -1.30 -5.32
N GLY A 42 16.04 -1.39 -4.03
CA GLY A 42 16.86 -0.42 -3.30
C GLY A 42 16.11 0.85 -2.87
N ALA A 43 14.83 0.97 -3.24
CA ALA A 43 13.97 2.10 -2.87
C ALA A 43 13.06 1.82 -1.66
N GLY A 44 13.24 0.69 -1.00
CA GLY A 44 12.54 0.29 0.22
C GLY A 44 11.32 -0.59 -0.02
N THR A 45 10.67 -0.96 1.08
CA THR A 45 9.45 -1.78 1.03
C THR A 45 8.33 -1.10 0.26
N ILE A 46 7.47 -1.87 -0.39
CA ILE A 46 6.38 -1.36 -1.22
C ILE A 46 5.04 -1.59 -0.52
N ILE A 47 4.30 -0.52 -0.24
CA ILE A 47 2.90 -0.59 0.13
C ILE A 47 2.11 -0.71 -1.17
N ARG A 48 1.51 -1.88 -1.40
CA ARG A 48 0.72 -2.13 -2.61
C ARG A 48 -0.65 -1.48 -2.51
N VAL A 49 -1.04 -0.74 -3.54
CA VAL A 49 -2.40 -0.17 -3.63
C VAL A 49 -3.38 -1.11 -4.33
N GLY A 50 -2.86 -2.15 -4.95
CA GLY A 50 -3.61 -3.18 -5.67
C GLY A 50 -2.69 -4.15 -6.40
N ASP A 51 -3.30 -5.08 -7.08
CA ASP A 51 -2.64 -6.07 -7.93
C ASP A 51 -3.24 -6.09 -9.34
N LYS A 52 -3.03 -7.16 -10.11
CA LYS A 52 -3.60 -7.31 -11.45
C LYS A 52 -5.14 -7.34 -11.45
N THR A 53 -5.74 -7.80 -10.37
CA THR A 53 -7.18 -8.12 -10.30
C THR A 53 -7.98 -7.08 -9.54
N SER A 54 -7.44 -6.54 -8.44
CA SER A 54 -8.19 -5.64 -7.55
C SER A 54 -7.36 -4.48 -7.00
N ILE A 55 -8.07 -3.46 -6.52
CA ILE A 55 -7.54 -2.35 -5.72
C ILE A 55 -7.89 -2.64 -4.27
N PHE A 56 -6.88 -2.64 -3.40
CA PHE A 56 -7.02 -3.02 -2.00
C PHE A 56 -7.76 -1.97 -1.17
N ASN A 57 -8.18 -2.35 0.03
CA ASN A 57 -8.92 -1.47 0.91
C ASN A 57 -8.18 -0.13 1.11
N SER A 58 -8.82 0.96 0.70
CA SER A 58 -8.20 2.29 0.65
C SER A 58 -7.84 2.83 2.03
N GLN A 59 -8.66 2.54 3.05
CA GLN A 59 -8.45 3.02 4.43
C GLN A 59 -7.27 2.29 5.07
N LEU A 60 -7.19 0.96 4.90
CA LEU A 60 -6.05 0.20 5.41
C LEU A 60 -4.76 0.58 4.66
N THR A 61 -4.80 0.73 3.34
CA THR A 61 -3.66 1.17 2.53
C THR A 61 -3.20 2.59 2.94
N TYR A 62 -4.14 3.49 3.23
CA TYR A 62 -3.81 4.83 3.72
C TYR A 62 -3.16 4.78 5.10
N PHE A 63 -3.71 3.99 6.02
CA PHE A 63 -3.10 3.77 7.35
C PHE A 63 -1.67 3.25 7.23
N LEU A 64 -1.42 2.21 6.43
CA LEU A 64 -0.07 1.69 6.18
C LEU A 64 0.87 2.79 5.65
N THR A 65 0.38 3.64 4.74
CA THR A 65 1.16 4.77 4.22
C THR A 65 1.53 5.77 5.33
N GLN A 66 0.57 6.13 6.18
CA GLN A 66 0.83 7.04 7.32
C GLN A 66 1.86 6.45 8.29
N GLN A 67 1.77 5.14 8.59
CA GLN A 67 2.73 4.47 9.47
C GLN A 67 4.13 4.41 8.86
N ALA A 68 4.24 4.21 7.54
CA ALA A 68 5.53 4.27 6.85
C ALA A 68 6.10 5.69 6.83
N GLU A 69 5.28 6.73 6.60
CA GLU A 69 5.67 8.13 6.69
C GLU A 69 6.20 8.48 8.11
N ALA A 70 5.50 8.02 9.15
CA ALA A 70 5.90 8.23 10.54
C ALA A 70 7.23 7.54 10.86
N LEU A 71 7.44 6.32 10.37
CA LEU A 71 8.68 5.60 10.55
C LEU A 71 9.84 6.29 9.81
N ALA A 72 9.64 6.71 8.56
CA ALA A 72 10.65 7.41 7.76
C ALA A 72 11.06 8.77 8.34
N LYS A 73 10.18 9.44 9.07
CA LYS A 73 10.51 10.68 9.78
C LYS A 73 11.47 10.43 10.95
N ARG A 74 11.33 9.30 11.64
CA ARG A 74 12.13 8.92 12.82
C ARG A 74 13.42 8.21 12.44
N ASP A 75 13.39 7.41 11.39
CA ASP A 75 14.52 6.60 10.91
C ASP A 75 14.82 6.95 9.45
N LYS A 76 15.89 7.71 9.25
CA LYS A 76 16.29 8.19 7.91
C LYS A 76 16.84 7.08 7.00
N SER A 77 17.18 5.94 7.56
CA SER A 77 17.60 4.77 6.79
C SER A 77 16.42 3.93 6.29
N PHE A 78 15.23 4.15 6.86
CA PHE A 78 14.00 3.48 6.40
C PHE A 78 13.49 4.13 5.11
N LYS A 79 13.30 3.29 4.09
CA LYS A 79 12.74 3.69 2.80
C LYS A 79 11.45 2.92 2.53
N TYR A 80 10.52 3.56 1.84
CA TYR A 80 9.30 2.90 1.39
C TYR A 80 8.80 3.52 0.09
N GLN A 81 8.02 2.74 -0.61
CA GLN A 81 7.33 3.11 -1.84
C GLN A 81 5.83 2.83 -1.70
N ARG A 82 5.04 3.43 -2.56
CA ARG A 82 3.61 3.13 -2.70
C ARG A 82 3.29 2.95 -4.17
N ALA A 83 2.85 1.75 -4.55
CA ALA A 83 2.68 1.42 -5.96
C ALA A 83 1.56 0.41 -6.22
N LEU A 84 0.99 0.47 -7.42
CA LEU A 84 0.24 -0.63 -8.01
C LEU A 84 1.25 -1.66 -8.54
N MET A 85 1.06 -2.94 -8.20
CA MET A 85 1.93 -4.03 -8.65
C MET A 85 1.13 -4.99 -9.55
N PRO A 86 1.03 -4.70 -10.88
CA PRO A 86 0.08 -5.36 -11.77
C PRO A 86 0.59 -6.67 -12.37
N GLY A 87 1.73 -7.18 -11.92
CA GLY A 87 2.37 -8.39 -12.48
C GLY A 87 1.58 -9.68 -12.26
N GLY A 88 0.82 -9.77 -11.18
CA GLY A 88 0.01 -10.92 -10.81
C GLY A 88 -1.03 -10.56 -9.76
N THR A 89 -1.93 -11.49 -9.48
CA THR A 89 -2.88 -11.43 -8.36
C THR A 89 -2.19 -11.94 -7.09
N CYS A 90 -2.57 -11.46 -5.93
CA CYS A 90 -2.03 -11.95 -4.66
C CYS A 90 -3.14 -12.30 -3.65
N GLU A 91 -2.75 -12.89 -2.52
CA GLU A 91 -3.68 -13.33 -1.48
C GLU A 91 -4.56 -12.21 -0.91
N ALA A 92 -4.13 -10.93 -0.96
CA ALA A 92 -4.95 -9.81 -0.50
C ALA A 92 -6.25 -9.70 -1.31
N THR A 93 -6.22 -9.96 -2.61
CA THR A 93 -7.43 -10.01 -3.46
C THR A 93 -8.38 -11.11 -3.02
N VAL A 94 -7.86 -12.27 -2.61
CA VAL A 94 -8.71 -13.36 -2.09
C VAL A 94 -9.42 -12.92 -0.82
N TYR A 95 -8.69 -12.38 0.15
CA TYR A 95 -9.29 -11.91 1.40
C TYR A 95 -10.32 -10.81 1.18
N ASP A 96 -10.05 -9.88 0.26
CA ASP A 96 -11.00 -8.83 -0.12
C ASP A 96 -12.28 -9.42 -0.73
N ALA A 97 -12.14 -10.36 -1.67
CA ALA A 97 -13.28 -11.05 -2.30
C ALA A 97 -14.16 -11.80 -1.27
N PHE A 98 -13.58 -12.27 -0.18
CA PHE A 98 -14.32 -12.88 0.94
C PHE A 98 -14.77 -11.84 2.00
N GLY A 99 -14.65 -10.54 1.73
CA GLY A 99 -15.17 -9.47 2.58
C GLY A 99 -14.32 -9.17 3.84
N TYR A 100 -13.02 -9.46 3.79
CA TYR A 100 -12.08 -9.00 4.80
C TYR A 100 -11.48 -7.64 4.40
N THR A 101 -11.14 -6.82 5.38
CA THR A 101 -10.33 -5.62 5.15
C THR A 101 -8.89 -6.05 4.88
N SER A 102 -8.46 -5.97 3.63
CA SER A 102 -7.14 -6.46 3.21
C SER A 102 -6.28 -5.40 2.52
N ALA A 103 -4.98 -5.56 2.66
CA ALA A 103 -3.94 -4.82 1.96
C ALA A 103 -2.72 -5.72 1.73
N ALA A 104 -1.70 -5.24 1.02
CA ALA A 104 -0.47 -5.99 0.85
C ALA A 104 0.77 -5.08 0.95
N VAL A 105 1.86 -5.69 1.40
CA VAL A 105 3.20 -5.10 1.45
C VAL A 105 4.15 -6.07 0.77
N CYS A 106 5.04 -5.56 -0.08
CA CYS A 106 6.01 -6.41 -0.77
C CYS A 106 7.39 -5.78 -0.87
N VAL A 107 8.34 -6.57 -1.35
CA VAL A 107 9.62 -6.10 -1.89
C VAL A 107 9.68 -6.36 -3.39
N ALA A 108 10.45 -5.52 -4.10
CA ALA A 108 10.65 -5.69 -5.54
C ALA A 108 11.49 -6.95 -5.82
N LEU A 109 11.04 -7.78 -6.76
CA LEU A 109 11.65 -9.06 -7.13
C LEU A 109 12.27 -8.97 -8.51
N GLY A 110 13.56 -9.27 -8.59
CA GLY A 110 14.27 -9.46 -9.85
C GLY A 110 14.13 -10.89 -10.35
N ASN A 111 14.22 -11.11 -11.65
CA ASN A 111 14.06 -12.39 -12.34
C ASN A 111 12.74 -13.11 -11.96
N TYR A 112 11.67 -12.33 -11.88
CA TYR A 112 10.34 -12.81 -11.52
C TYR A 112 9.98 -14.11 -12.24
N HIS A 113 9.57 -15.14 -11.49
CA HIS A 113 9.35 -16.52 -11.92
C HIS A 113 10.60 -17.16 -12.55
N ASN A 114 11.77 -16.89 -11.97
CA ASN A 114 13.07 -17.40 -12.42
C ASN A 114 13.44 -17.03 -13.87
N MET A 115 12.86 -15.93 -14.40
CA MET A 115 13.08 -15.48 -15.77
C MET A 115 14.02 -14.26 -15.83
N ASP A 116 15.28 -14.48 -16.20
CA ASP A 116 16.19 -13.43 -16.63
C ASP A 116 15.81 -12.98 -18.06
N ARG A 117 14.85 -12.07 -18.14
CA ARG A 117 14.32 -11.60 -19.44
C ARG A 117 15.35 -10.85 -20.27
N ALA A 118 16.32 -10.20 -19.64
CA ALA A 118 17.36 -9.48 -20.34
C ALA A 118 18.32 -10.43 -21.08
N LYS A 119 18.58 -11.59 -20.49
CA LYS A 119 19.45 -12.63 -21.06
C LYS A 119 18.69 -13.78 -21.71
N GLN A 120 17.35 -13.72 -21.74
CA GLN A 120 16.46 -14.75 -22.25
C GLN A 120 16.79 -16.16 -21.74
N ARG A 121 17.02 -16.30 -20.44
CA ARG A 121 17.39 -17.56 -19.79
C ARG A 121 16.75 -17.69 -18.41
N ILE A 122 16.77 -18.88 -17.87
CA ILE A 122 16.45 -19.14 -16.46
C ILE A 122 17.55 -18.52 -15.60
N GLY A 123 17.15 -17.79 -14.57
CA GLY A 123 18.05 -17.17 -13.59
C GLY A 123 17.38 -17.11 -12.23
N PRO A 124 18.15 -17.17 -11.13
CA PRO A 124 17.59 -17.12 -9.79
C PRO A 124 16.84 -15.82 -9.56
N GLU A 125 15.74 -15.89 -8.83
CA GLU A 125 15.07 -14.72 -8.27
C GLU A 125 15.97 -14.05 -7.22
N TYR A 126 15.85 -12.76 -7.08
CA TYR A 126 16.60 -12.01 -6.08
C TYR A 126 15.85 -10.78 -5.60
N ILE A 127 16.12 -10.38 -4.37
CA ILE A 127 15.61 -9.15 -3.76
C ILE A 127 16.78 -8.30 -3.26
N ASP A 128 16.53 -7.03 -3.03
CA ASP A 128 17.46 -6.17 -2.30
C ASP A 128 17.32 -6.41 -0.79
N VAL A 129 18.45 -6.65 -0.11
CA VAL A 129 18.49 -6.93 1.34
C VAL A 129 18.05 -5.72 2.16
N GLY A 130 18.34 -4.50 1.68
CA GLY A 130 17.89 -3.27 2.33
C GLY A 130 16.38 -3.10 2.25
N ASP A 131 15.76 -3.47 1.12
CA ASP A 131 14.30 -3.44 0.97
C ASP A 131 13.64 -4.45 1.92
N TRP A 132 14.22 -5.66 2.03
CA TRP A 132 13.76 -6.66 2.99
C TRP A 132 13.88 -6.17 4.44
N ASP A 133 15.00 -5.55 4.80
CA ASP A 133 15.17 -4.98 6.16
C ASP A 133 14.19 -3.84 6.41
N CYS A 134 13.91 -2.99 5.43
CA CYS A 134 12.86 -1.98 5.53
C CYS A 134 11.50 -2.65 5.78
N MET A 135 11.15 -3.70 5.06
CA MET A 135 9.89 -4.44 5.25
C MET A 135 9.81 -5.04 6.66
N ARG A 136 10.88 -5.68 7.14
CA ARG A 136 10.96 -6.25 8.50
C ARG A 136 10.75 -5.16 9.57
N ARG A 137 11.45 -4.01 9.46
CA ARG A 137 11.29 -2.89 10.39
C ARG A 137 9.88 -2.30 10.35
N PHE A 138 9.29 -2.25 9.18
CA PHE A 138 7.93 -1.80 9.00
C PHE A 138 6.94 -2.69 9.74
N PHE A 139 7.03 -4.01 9.61
CA PHE A 139 6.16 -4.94 10.34
C PHE A 139 6.36 -4.88 11.85
N ILE A 140 7.59 -4.70 12.34
CA ILE A 140 7.85 -4.46 13.77
C ILE A 140 7.16 -3.17 14.24
N HIS A 141 7.19 -2.12 13.41
CA HIS A 141 6.49 -0.88 13.72
C HIS A 141 4.97 -1.09 13.73
N LEU A 142 4.40 -1.74 12.72
CA LEU A 142 2.98 -2.05 12.65
C LEU A 142 2.49 -2.92 13.82
N ALA A 143 3.30 -3.85 14.30
CA ALA A 143 2.96 -4.64 15.50
C ALA A 143 2.75 -3.77 16.76
N ARG A 144 3.39 -2.61 16.81
CA ARG A 144 3.26 -1.64 17.91
C ARG A 144 2.14 -0.63 17.71
N THR A 145 1.82 -0.29 16.46
CA THR A 145 0.89 0.79 16.10
C THR A 145 -0.40 0.32 15.45
N GLY A 146 -0.54 -0.97 15.18
CA GLY A 146 -1.72 -1.52 14.50
C GLY A 146 -3.05 -1.26 15.23
N HIS A 147 -3.01 -1.07 16.55
CA HIS A 147 -4.18 -0.71 17.35
C HIS A 147 -4.69 0.72 17.05
N GLU A 148 -3.88 1.59 16.45
CA GLU A 148 -4.25 2.95 16.06
C GLU A 148 -5.10 2.97 14.77
N TYR A 149 -5.28 1.81 14.12
CA TYR A 149 -6.09 1.76 12.90
C TYR A 149 -7.53 2.13 13.19
N SER A 150 -8.05 3.09 12.43
CA SER A 150 -9.46 3.43 12.35
C SER A 150 -9.97 3.25 10.93
N SER A 151 -11.17 2.71 10.80
CA SER A 151 -11.86 2.59 9.52
C SER A 151 -12.57 3.88 9.10
N ASP A 152 -12.57 4.92 9.92
CA ASP A 152 -13.09 6.22 9.54
C ASP A 152 -12.07 7.00 8.68
N ASN A 153 -12.55 7.96 7.94
CA ASN A 153 -11.73 8.84 7.09
C ASN A 153 -11.35 10.15 7.80
N SER A 154 -11.43 10.21 9.13
CA SER A 154 -11.20 11.44 9.90
C SER A 154 -9.82 12.05 9.61
N ALA A 155 -8.77 11.25 9.67
CA ALA A 155 -7.41 11.71 9.40
C ALA A 155 -7.21 12.18 7.94
N LEU A 156 -7.82 11.49 6.98
CA LEU A 156 -7.77 11.91 5.58
C LEU A 156 -8.58 13.18 5.38
N ARG A 157 -9.78 13.26 5.96
CA ARG A 157 -10.64 14.45 5.91
C ARG A 157 -9.92 15.65 6.49
N GLU A 158 -9.33 15.53 7.69
CA GLU A 158 -8.56 16.60 8.31
C GLU A 158 -7.41 17.09 7.42
N ARG A 159 -6.64 16.17 6.83
CA ARG A 159 -5.55 16.49 5.91
C ARG A 159 -6.03 17.32 4.70
N VAL A 160 -7.16 16.96 4.11
CA VAL A 160 -7.75 17.68 2.96
C VAL A 160 -8.32 19.03 3.40
N THR A 161 -9.08 19.08 4.50
CA THR A 161 -9.69 20.30 5.04
C THR A 161 -8.65 21.33 5.44
N ARG A 162 -7.54 20.91 6.05
CA ARG A 162 -6.44 21.81 6.43
C ARG A 162 -5.89 22.58 5.22
N ARG A 163 -5.88 21.99 4.04
CA ARG A 163 -5.48 22.66 2.81
C ARG A 163 -6.53 23.66 2.34
N TYR A 164 -7.80 23.30 2.44
CA TYR A 164 -8.92 24.20 2.14
C TYR A 164 -8.88 25.44 3.04
N GLU A 165 -8.79 25.27 4.35
CA GLU A 165 -8.74 26.39 5.30
C GLU A 165 -7.55 27.34 5.04
N LYS A 166 -6.41 26.80 4.62
CA LYS A 166 -5.24 27.60 4.24
C LYS A 166 -5.50 28.53 3.04
N LEU A 167 -6.36 28.11 2.11
CA LEU A 167 -6.62 28.81 0.85
C LEU A 167 -7.95 29.55 0.84
N LYS A 168 -8.79 29.35 1.86
CA LYS A 168 -10.13 29.93 1.95
C LYS A 168 -10.10 31.45 1.82
N THR A 169 -9.30 32.10 2.63
CA THR A 169 -9.18 33.56 2.63
C THR A 169 -8.70 34.11 1.27
N LEU A 170 -7.75 33.41 0.63
CA LEU A 170 -7.28 33.77 -0.70
C LEU A 170 -8.39 33.65 -1.75
N ASN A 171 -9.19 32.58 -1.70
CA ASN A 171 -10.30 32.36 -2.60
C ASN A 171 -11.41 33.44 -2.39
N GLU A 172 -11.67 33.86 -1.15
CA GLU A 172 -12.63 34.93 -0.83
C GLU A 172 -12.16 36.27 -1.37
N ILE A 173 -10.86 36.58 -1.25
CA ILE A 173 -10.27 37.82 -1.82
C ILE A 173 -10.39 37.81 -3.35
N LEU A 174 -9.95 36.71 -4.01
CA LEU A 174 -10.00 36.60 -5.47
C LEU A 174 -11.43 36.64 -6.02
N ALA A 175 -12.41 36.07 -5.32
CA ALA A 175 -13.81 36.15 -5.69
C ALA A 175 -14.33 37.59 -5.57
N GLY A 176 -13.97 38.30 -4.52
CA GLY A 176 -14.33 39.71 -4.32
C GLY A 176 -13.77 40.63 -5.41
N GLU A 177 -12.50 40.48 -5.75
CA GLU A 177 -11.85 41.22 -6.84
C GLU A 177 -12.48 40.92 -8.20
N LEU A 178 -12.83 39.67 -8.50
CA LEU A 178 -13.48 39.29 -9.74
C LEU A 178 -14.89 39.93 -9.88
N PHE A 179 -15.69 39.93 -8.79
CA PHE A 179 -16.99 40.54 -8.76
C PHE A 179 -16.93 42.08 -8.90
N SER A 180 -15.93 42.73 -8.30
CA SER A 180 -15.71 44.17 -8.46
C SER A 180 -15.38 44.53 -9.92
N ALA A 181 -14.47 43.79 -10.55
CA ALA A 181 -14.06 44.02 -11.94
C ALA A 181 -15.18 43.76 -12.98
N ILE A 182 -16.17 42.94 -12.65
CA ILE A 182 -17.34 42.70 -13.51
C ILE A 182 -18.37 43.84 -13.40
N ASN A 183 -18.51 44.42 -12.23
CA ASN A 183 -19.50 45.47 -11.99
C ASN A 183 -19.01 46.90 -12.36
N GLU A 184 -17.75 47.09 -12.69
CA GLU A 184 -17.16 48.36 -13.15
C GLU A 184 -17.18 48.54 -14.69
N LYS A 185 -17.77 47.59 -15.42
CA LYS A 185 -17.99 47.65 -16.88
C LYS A 185 -19.47 47.81 -17.21
#